data_7381d9dc987177925650773e5c874b4b
#
_entry.id   7381d9dc987177925650773e5c874b4b
#
_cell.length_a   1.000
_cell.length_b   1.000
_cell.length_c   1.000
_cell.angle_alpha   90.00
_cell.angle_beta   90.00
_cell.angle_gamma   90.00
#
_symmetry.space_group_name_H-M   'P 1'
#
loop_
_entity.id
_entity.type
_entity.pdbx_description
1 polymer ?
#
loop_
_entity_poly.entity_id
_entity_poly.type
_entity_poly.pdbx_seq_one_letter_code
_entity_poly.pdbx_strand_id
1 'polypeptide(L)'
;MKRYFLTVVACLLASFAAAQDKPAQSQSEEGMDHAMHAMSSRHMDMSPHMKMTAMRPLRPGDEQRAEEIVQAAKGVLERYADYHDALADGFRIFLPSMKQKMYHFTNAGYAMEAAFGLNPDHPTSLLYEKTNDGGYKLIGVMYTAPARVNADELDTRVPLSIGRWHQHVNFCAAPRGRESEYFGPKAKFGLLGSITTEQECTAAGGRFRPQIFGWMVHVYPNEKTQDAIWSVERQMEHHHGGQ
;
A
#
# COMPACT_ATOMS: atom_id res chain seq x y z
N MET A 1 -39.18 -79.32 -25.20
CA MET A 1 -38.58 -80.53 -24.58
C MET A 1 -37.10 -80.28 -24.30
N LYS A 2 -36.64 -80.72 -23.14
CA LYS A 2 -35.27 -80.78 -22.62
C LYS A 2 -34.69 -79.53 -22.03
N ARG A 3 -34.71 -79.50 -20.72
CA ARG A 3 -33.97 -78.79 -19.73
C ARG A 3 -32.48 -79.20 -19.77
N TYR A 4 -31.57 -78.26 -19.66
CA TYR A 4 -30.25 -78.51 -19.07
C TYR A 4 -29.91 -77.36 -18.10
N PHE A 5 -29.77 -77.76 -16.85
CA PHE A 5 -29.15 -77.02 -15.76
C PHE A 5 -27.63 -76.94 -16.02
N LEU A 6 -27.04 -75.79 -15.89
CA LEU A 6 -25.60 -75.73 -15.67
C LEU A 6 -25.32 -74.80 -14.52
N THR A 7 -24.81 -75.36 -13.49
CA THR A 7 -24.29 -74.77 -12.27
C THR A 7 -23.01 -74.02 -12.61
N VAL A 8 -22.90 -72.74 -12.23
CA VAL A 8 -21.65 -71.98 -12.29
C VAL A 8 -21.25 -71.61 -10.87
N VAL A 9 -20.09 -72.10 -10.53
CA VAL A 9 -19.36 -71.90 -9.27
C VAL A 9 -18.95 -70.44 -9.15
N ALA A 10 -19.28 -69.77 -7.99
CA ALA A 10 -18.83 -68.45 -7.63
C ALA A 10 -17.39 -68.52 -7.10
N CYS A 11 -16.45 -67.93 -7.81
CA CYS A 11 -15.14 -67.57 -7.28
C CYS A 11 -15.19 -66.18 -6.72
N LEU A 12 -15.14 -66.03 -5.39
CA LEU A 12 -14.90 -64.80 -4.66
C LEU A 12 -13.40 -64.42 -4.78
N LEU A 13 -13.10 -63.44 -5.58
CA LEU A 13 -11.81 -62.74 -5.54
C LEU A 13 -11.96 -61.49 -4.66
N ALA A 14 -11.37 -61.55 -3.48
CA ALA A 14 -11.21 -60.39 -2.61
C ALA A 14 -10.17 -59.45 -3.20
N SER A 15 -10.62 -58.31 -3.72
CA SER A 15 -9.73 -57.21 -4.12
C SER A 15 -9.36 -56.40 -2.89
N PHE A 16 -8.12 -56.50 -2.45
CA PHE A 16 -7.54 -55.57 -1.50
C PHE A 16 -7.39 -54.23 -2.21
N ALA A 17 -8.20 -53.23 -1.85
CA ALA A 17 -7.97 -51.86 -2.20
C ALA A 17 -6.88 -51.31 -1.26
N ALA A 18 -5.68 -51.11 -1.79
CA ALA A 18 -4.66 -50.35 -1.14
C ALA A 18 -5.09 -48.87 -1.13
N ALA A 19 -5.42 -48.36 0.03
CA ALA A 19 -5.57 -46.94 0.26
C ALA A 19 -4.18 -46.31 0.10
N GLN A 20 -3.96 -45.56 -0.96
CA GLN A 20 -2.80 -44.69 -1.08
C GLN A 20 -3.06 -43.43 -0.22
N ASP A 21 -2.37 -43.33 0.90
CA ASP A 21 -2.23 -42.12 1.66
C ASP A 21 -1.57 -41.03 0.76
N LYS A 22 -2.34 -40.00 0.40
CA LYS A 22 -1.79 -38.77 -0.14
C LYS A 22 -1.02 -38.05 0.99
N PRO A 23 0.20 -37.60 0.77
CA PRO A 23 0.89 -36.85 1.79
C PRO A 23 0.18 -35.52 2.04
N ALA A 24 -0.10 -35.22 3.33
CA ALA A 24 -0.68 -33.99 3.85
C ALA A 24 0.35 -32.86 3.83
N GLN A 25 0.84 -32.44 2.66
CA GLN A 25 1.86 -31.40 2.52
C GLN A 25 1.38 -30.09 1.88
N SER A 26 0.16 -30.02 1.34
CA SER A 26 -0.32 -28.79 0.70
C SER A 26 -1.06 -27.80 1.62
N GLN A 27 -1.51 -28.24 2.79
CA GLN A 27 -2.23 -27.36 3.73
C GLN A 27 -1.33 -26.56 4.68
N SER A 28 -0.05 -26.91 4.80
CA SER A 28 0.90 -26.21 5.69
C SER A 28 1.57 -25.01 5.02
N GLU A 29 1.74 -25.01 3.70
CA GLU A 29 2.37 -23.92 2.97
C GLU A 29 1.43 -22.74 2.78
N GLU A 30 0.17 -22.99 2.38
CA GLU A 30 -0.86 -21.93 2.29
C GLU A 30 -1.14 -21.30 3.66
N GLY A 31 -1.15 -22.10 4.74
CA GLY A 31 -1.34 -21.61 6.10
C GLY A 31 -0.18 -20.75 6.61
N MET A 32 1.07 -21.04 6.19
CA MET A 32 2.25 -20.24 6.55
C MET A 32 2.30 -18.94 5.75
N ASP A 33 1.94 -18.93 4.48
CA ASP A 33 1.89 -17.71 3.67
C ASP A 33 0.81 -16.75 4.19
N HIS A 34 -0.36 -17.26 4.56
CA HIS A 34 -1.39 -16.44 5.20
C HIS A 34 -0.97 -15.92 6.60
N ALA A 35 -0.22 -16.71 7.36
CA ALA A 35 0.29 -16.29 8.66
C ALA A 35 1.42 -15.27 8.53
N MET A 36 2.32 -15.41 7.55
CA MET A 36 3.37 -14.43 7.25
C MET A 36 2.79 -13.13 6.70
N HIS A 37 1.78 -13.19 5.83
CA HIS A 37 1.05 -12.01 5.36
C HIS A 37 0.32 -11.30 6.51
N ALA A 38 -0.31 -12.05 7.42
CA ALA A 38 -0.97 -11.48 8.60
C ALA A 38 0.02 -10.89 9.62
N MET A 39 1.25 -11.41 9.68
CA MET A 39 2.32 -10.86 10.55
C MET A 39 2.97 -9.63 9.94
N SER A 40 3.19 -9.59 8.63
CA SER A 40 3.66 -8.41 7.89
C SER A 40 2.66 -7.26 8.01
N SER A 41 1.36 -7.53 7.84
CA SER A 41 0.31 -6.52 8.00
C SER A 41 0.22 -5.95 9.43
N ARG A 42 0.50 -6.76 10.46
CA ARG A 42 0.52 -6.28 11.86
C ARG A 42 1.69 -5.36 12.17
N HIS A 43 2.82 -5.53 11.50
CA HIS A 43 4.00 -4.68 11.73
C HIS A 43 3.76 -3.26 11.17
N MET A 44 3.01 -3.14 10.05
CA MET A 44 2.65 -1.86 9.45
C MET A 44 1.59 -1.07 10.24
N ASP A 45 0.71 -1.74 10.96
CA ASP A 45 -0.33 -1.11 11.80
C ASP A 45 0.22 -0.52 13.13
N MET A 46 1.51 -0.68 13.41
CA MET A 46 2.11 -0.24 14.68
C MET A 46 2.54 1.23 14.72
N SER A 47 2.46 1.97 13.61
CA SER A 47 2.73 3.41 13.67
C SER A 47 1.51 4.16 14.22
N PRO A 48 1.63 4.86 15.35
CA PRO A 48 0.53 5.63 15.93
C PRO A 48 0.09 6.80 15.06
N HIS A 49 0.86 7.13 14.02
CA HIS A 49 0.59 8.21 13.07
C HIS A 49 0.02 7.71 11.73
N MET A 50 -0.27 6.42 11.62
CA MET A 50 -0.79 5.85 10.38
C MET A 50 -2.00 4.96 10.64
N LYS A 51 -3.07 5.19 9.89
CA LYS A 51 -4.25 4.33 9.84
C LYS A 51 -4.31 3.70 8.45
N MET A 52 -4.44 2.37 8.39
CA MET A 52 -4.52 1.62 7.14
C MET A 52 -5.87 0.93 6.96
N THR A 53 -6.24 0.70 5.71
CA THR A 53 -7.35 -0.21 5.42
C THR A 53 -6.97 -1.65 5.77
N ALA A 54 -7.95 -2.45 6.21
CA ALA A 54 -7.76 -3.89 6.31
C ALA A 54 -7.64 -4.51 4.91
N MET A 55 -6.82 -5.56 4.80
CA MET A 55 -6.79 -6.40 3.60
C MET A 55 -8.10 -7.17 3.45
N ARG A 56 -8.48 -7.46 2.22
CA ARG A 56 -9.65 -8.28 1.86
C ARG A 56 -9.23 -9.55 1.16
N PRO A 57 -10.04 -10.60 1.18
CA PRO A 57 -9.81 -11.78 0.33
C PRO A 57 -9.77 -11.39 -1.15
N LEU A 58 -8.87 -12.02 -1.89
CA LEU A 58 -8.76 -11.85 -3.34
C LEU A 58 -10.06 -12.25 -4.04
N ARG A 59 -10.51 -11.44 -4.97
CA ARG A 59 -11.71 -11.67 -5.78
C ARG A 59 -11.36 -11.78 -7.27
N PRO A 60 -12.17 -12.48 -8.07
CA PRO A 60 -11.99 -12.49 -9.52
C PRO A 60 -11.93 -11.07 -10.10
N GLY A 61 -10.91 -10.79 -10.89
CA GLY A 61 -10.68 -9.48 -11.53
C GLY A 61 -9.85 -8.48 -10.71
N ASP A 62 -9.54 -8.75 -9.43
CA ASP A 62 -8.72 -7.86 -8.61
C ASP A 62 -7.31 -7.71 -9.16
N GLU A 63 -6.66 -8.82 -9.53
CA GLU A 63 -5.32 -8.82 -10.12
C GLU A 63 -5.28 -8.04 -11.43
N GLN A 64 -6.28 -8.23 -12.28
CA GLN A 64 -6.38 -7.49 -13.54
C GLN A 64 -6.52 -5.99 -13.32
N ARG A 65 -7.41 -5.57 -12.41
CA ARG A 65 -7.58 -4.14 -12.07
C ARG A 65 -6.32 -3.52 -11.48
N ALA A 66 -5.63 -4.26 -10.62
CA ALA A 66 -4.37 -3.81 -10.04
C ALA A 66 -3.27 -3.67 -11.12
N GLU A 67 -3.17 -4.64 -12.04
CA GLU A 67 -2.23 -4.59 -13.16
C GLU A 67 -2.52 -3.41 -14.10
N GLU A 68 -3.78 -3.12 -14.40
CA GLU A 68 -4.16 -1.94 -15.21
C GLU A 68 -3.67 -0.64 -14.57
N ILE A 69 -3.76 -0.51 -13.23
CA ILE A 69 -3.24 0.65 -12.50
C ILE A 69 -1.70 0.69 -12.58
N VAL A 70 -1.04 -0.45 -12.44
CA VAL A 70 0.43 -0.54 -12.53
C VAL A 70 0.92 -0.17 -13.93
N GLN A 71 0.25 -0.62 -14.98
CA GLN A 71 0.61 -0.28 -16.36
C GLN A 71 0.39 1.21 -16.66
N ALA A 72 -0.72 1.81 -16.20
CA ALA A 72 -0.92 3.25 -16.31
C ALA A 72 0.17 4.03 -15.56
N ALA A 73 0.52 3.58 -14.34
CA ALA A 73 1.61 4.19 -13.57
C ALA A 73 2.96 4.12 -14.29
N LYS A 74 3.28 3.02 -15.02
CA LYS A 74 4.50 2.94 -15.88
C LYS A 74 4.48 4.02 -16.95
N GLY A 75 3.36 4.18 -17.67
CA GLY A 75 3.21 5.24 -18.67
C GLY A 75 3.37 6.65 -18.06
N VAL A 76 2.90 6.85 -16.83
CA VAL A 76 3.13 8.12 -16.10
C VAL A 76 4.62 8.31 -15.79
N LEU A 77 5.34 7.25 -15.35
CA LEU A 77 6.77 7.34 -15.09
C LEU A 77 7.56 7.68 -16.34
N GLU A 78 7.20 7.13 -17.50
CA GLU A 78 7.81 7.46 -18.79
C GLU A 78 7.55 8.92 -19.18
N ARG A 79 6.30 9.39 -19.02
CA ARG A 79 5.89 10.77 -19.36
C ARG A 79 6.64 11.83 -18.56
N TYR A 80 6.87 11.58 -17.28
CA TYR A 80 7.47 12.51 -16.34
C TYR A 80 8.87 12.09 -15.87
N ALA A 81 9.60 11.35 -16.70
CA ALA A 81 10.99 10.97 -16.43
C ALA A 81 11.88 12.22 -16.24
N ASP A 82 11.63 13.27 -17.03
CA ASP A 82 12.14 14.61 -16.75
C ASP A 82 11.13 15.36 -15.85
N TYR A 83 11.57 15.71 -14.63
CA TYR A 83 10.72 16.42 -13.69
C TYR A 83 10.28 17.82 -14.15
N HIS A 84 10.96 18.40 -15.13
CA HIS A 84 10.55 19.69 -15.70
C HIS A 84 9.22 19.56 -16.47
N ASP A 85 8.97 18.43 -17.11
CA ASP A 85 7.69 18.14 -17.76
C ASP A 85 6.55 18.09 -16.73
N ALA A 86 6.80 17.48 -15.57
CA ALA A 86 5.84 17.49 -14.47
C ALA A 86 5.55 18.92 -13.98
N LEU A 87 6.57 19.75 -13.84
CA LEU A 87 6.39 21.16 -13.46
C LEU A 87 5.62 21.95 -14.51
N ALA A 88 5.87 21.69 -15.80
CA ALA A 88 5.14 22.30 -16.91
C ALA A 88 3.65 21.91 -16.90
N ASP A 89 3.33 20.67 -16.57
CA ASP A 89 1.96 20.13 -16.47
C ASP A 89 1.25 20.49 -15.15
N GLY A 90 1.82 21.39 -14.36
CA GLY A 90 1.17 21.97 -13.18
C GLY A 90 1.43 21.23 -11.88
N PHE A 91 2.29 20.22 -11.86
CA PHE A 91 2.77 19.67 -10.59
C PHE A 91 3.61 20.69 -9.82
N ARG A 92 3.55 20.62 -8.50
CA ARG A 92 4.33 21.49 -7.60
C ARG A 92 4.92 20.66 -6.48
N ILE A 93 6.15 20.98 -6.09
CA ILE A 93 6.84 20.28 -5.00
C ILE A 93 6.13 20.60 -3.69
N PHE A 94 5.67 19.56 -2.99
CA PHE A 94 5.08 19.70 -1.67
C PHE A 94 6.17 19.96 -0.63
N LEU A 95 6.04 21.02 0.14
CA LEU A 95 7.02 21.47 1.15
C LEU A 95 8.47 21.58 0.61
N PRO A 96 8.72 22.40 -0.43
CA PRO A 96 10.00 22.43 -1.13
C PRO A 96 11.19 22.89 -0.27
N SER A 97 10.94 23.64 0.80
CA SER A 97 11.96 24.09 1.75
C SER A 97 12.39 23.02 2.75
N MET A 98 11.64 21.92 2.86
CA MET A 98 11.98 20.82 3.76
C MET A 98 12.83 19.79 3.02
N LYS A 99 13.94 19.37 3.65
CA LYS A 99 14.73 18.26 3.13
C LYS A 99 13.95 16.97 3.30
N GLN A 100 13.65 16.30 2.19
CA GLN A 100 12.91 15.05 2.14
C GLN A 100 13.76 14.02 1.40
N LYS A 101 13.63 12.74 1.71
CA LYS A 101 14.23 11.67 0.91
C LYS A 101 13.41 11.44 -0.36
N MET A 102 12.09 11.42 -0.23
CA MET A 102 11.14 11.33 -1.31
C MET A 102 10.30 12.59 -1.36
N TYR A 103 10.34 13.26 -2.50
CA TYR A 103 9.59 14.48 -2.77
C TYR A 103 8.30 14.17 -3.48
N HIS A 104 7.20 14.70 -2.98
CA HIS A 104 5.90 14.62 -3.65
C HIS A 104 5.73 15.85 -4.54
N PHE A 105 5.64 15.63 -5.85
CA PHE A 105 5.23 16.66 -6.79
C PHE A 105 3.73 16.49 -6.98
N THR A 106 2.94 17.41 -6.47
CA THR A 106 1.47 17.29 -6.38
C THR A 106 0.78 18.17 -7.41
N ASN A 107 -0.24 17.61 -8.09
CA ASN A 107 -1.11 18.34 -9.01
C ASN A 107 -2.48 18.57 -8.36
N ALA A 108 -2.85 19.83 -8.15
CA ALA A 108 -4.09 20.21 -7.50
C ALA A 108 -5.34 19.85 -8.33
N GLY A 109 -5.24 19.90 -9.67
CA GLY A 109 -6.32 19.49 -10.57
C GLY A 109 -6.61 18.00 -10.45
N TYR A 110 -5.58 17.16 -10.46
CA TYR A 110 -5.71 15.72 -10.28
C TYR A 110 -6.18 15.35 -8.87
N ALA A 111 -5.78 16.13 -7.85
CA ALA A 111 -6.32 15.95 -6.50
C ALA A 111 -7.82 16.24 -6.42
N MET A 112 -8.32 17.22 -7.18
CA MET A 112 -9.77 17.50 -7.29
C MET A 112 -10.49 16.40 -8.06
N GLU A 113 -9.95 15.92 -9.17
CA GLU A 113 -10.49 14.79 -9.94
C GLU A 113 -10.61 13.54 -9.07
N ALA A 114 -9.59 13.24 -8.27
CA ALA A 114 -9.55 12.11 -7.34
C ALA A 114 -10.68 12.14 -6.27
N ALA A 115 -11.35 13.27 -6.05
CA ALA A 115 -12.51 13.34 -5.18
C ALA A 115 -13.71 12.55 -5.71
N PHE A 116 -13.80 12.34 -7.03
CA PHE A 116 -14.91 11.70 -7.70
C PHE A 116 -14.63 10.25 -8.13
N GLY A 117 -13.36 9.87 -8.28
CA GLY A 117 -12.97 8.52 -8.70
C GLY A 117 -11.47 8.36 -8.82
N LEU A 118 -11.03 7.18 -9.22
CA LEU A 118 -9.64 6.92 -9.61
C LEU A 118 -9.50 7.08 -11.12
N ASN A 119 -8.55 7.91 -11.54
CA ASN A 119 -8.02 7.93 -12.88
C ASN A 119 -6.55 7.49 -12.79
N PRO A 120 -6.17 6.29 -13.26
CA PRO A 120 -4.81 5.79 -13.13
C PRO A 120 -3.76 6.61 -13.90
N ASP A 121 -4.17 7.34 -14.94
CA ASP A 121 -3.29 8.22 -15.72
C ASP A 121 -3.05 9.58 -15.05
N HIS A 122 -3.84 9.92 -14.02
CA HIS A 122 -3.78 11.20 -13.30
C HIS A 122 -3.47 11.01 -11.81
N PRO A 123 -2.28 10.51 -11.44
CA PRO A 123 -1.90 10.41 -10.04
C PRO A 123 -1.88 11.79 -9.39
N THR A 124 -2.35 11.87 -8.16
CA THR A 124 -2.36 13.11 -7.38
C THR A 124 -0.95 13.63 -7.14
N SER A 125 0.02 12.72 -6.96
CA SER A 125 1.43 13.09 -6.82
C SER A 125 2.35 12.12 -7.55
N LEU A 126 3.45 12.68 -8.03
CA LEU A 126 4.62 11.96 -8.51
C LEU A 126 5.65 11.88 -7.38
N LEU A 127 6.26 10.70 -7.22
CA LEU A 127 7.19 10.41 -6.12
C LEU A 127 8.62 10.43 -6.66
N TYR A 128 9.37 11.47 -6.33
CA TYR A 128 10.74 11.67 -6.77
C TYR A 128 11.76 11.50 -5.66
N GLU A 129 12.82 10.79 -5.92
CA GLU A 129 14.05 10.82 -5.13
C GLU A 129 14.97 11.93 -5.65
N LYS A 130 15.60 12.68 -4.73
CA LYS A 130 16.59 13.67 -5.10
C LYS A 130 17.91 12.97 -5.45
N THR A 131 18.45 13.29 -6.61
CA THR A 131 19.73 12.73 -7.08
C THR A 131 20.93 13.52 -6.54
N ASN A 132 22.11 12.93 -6.58
CA ASN A 132 23.34 13.55 -6.05
C ASN A 132 23.79 14.78 -6.82
N ASP A 133 23.41 14.89 -8.10
CA ASP A 133 23.63 16.04 -8.98
C ASP A 133 22.61 17.17 -8.77
N GLY A 134 21.68 16.99 -7.84
CA GLY A 134 20.66 17.99 -7.50
C GLY A 134 19.36 17.85 -8.30
N GLY A 135 19.27 16.94 -9.26
CA GLY A 135 18.07 16.59 -10.01
C GLY A 135 17.10 15.70 -9.23
N TYR A 136 16.12 15.13 -9.94
CA TYR A 136 15.09 14.26 -9.38
C TYR A 136 14.87 13.04 -10.27
N LYS A 137 14.77 11.86 -9.66
CA LYS A 137 14.46 10.60 -10.33
C LYS A 137 13.06 10.14 -9.90
N LEU A 138 12.16 9.99 -10.86
CA LEU A 138 10.81 9.47 -10.62
C LEU A 138 10.87 7.99 -10.27
N ILE A 139 10.28 7.60 -9.15
CA ILE A 139 10.31 6.21 -8.64
C ILE A 139 8.93 5.61 -8.46
N GLY A 140 7.88 6.42 -8.41
CA GLY A 140 6.52 5.96 -8.19
C GLY A 140 5.49 7.07 -8.30
N VAL A 141 4.24 6.70 -8.05
CA VAL A 141 3.10 7.61 -8.03
C VAL A 141 2.28 7.43 -6.75
N MET A 142 1.48 8.44 -6.42
CA MET A 142 0.53 8.38 -5.32
C MET A 142 -0.86 8.79 -5.82
N TYR A 143 -1.84 7.96 -5.53
CA TYR A 143 -3.25 8.30 -5.71
C TYR A 143 -3.87 8.66 -4.37
N THR A 144 -4.88 9.53 -4.40
CA THR A 144 -5.60 9.97 -3.20
C THR A 144 -7.09 9.74 -3.31
N ALA A 145 -7.75 9.73 -2.16
CA ALA A 145 -9.19 9.78 -2.06
C ALA A 145 -9.60 10.65 -0.85
N PRO A 146 -10.78 11.29 -0.87
CA PRO A 146 -11.25 12.07 0.26
C PRO A 146 -11.32 11.27 1.56
N ALA A 147 -11.08 11.92 2.68
CA ALA A 147 -11.10 11.29 4.00
C ALA A 147 -12.42 10.57 4.33
N ARG A 148 -13.53 11.05 3.78
CA ARG A 148 -14.90 10.50 3.98
C ARG A 148 -15.15 9.18 3.22
N VAL A 149 -14.31 8.83 2.28
CA VAL A 149 -14.48 7.63 1.44
C VAL A 149 -14.32 6.39 2.33
N ASN A 150 -15.29 5.48 2.25
CA ASN A 150 -15.28 4.23 3.04
C ASN A 150 -14.46 3.13 2.35
N ALA A 151 -14.27 2.01 3.04
CA ALA A 151 -13.45 0.90 2.54
C ALA A 151 -14.03 0.25 1.27
N ASP A 152 -15.35 0.23 1.09
CA ASP A 152 -15.97 -0.35 -0.11
C ASP A 152 -15.70 0.53 -1.34
N GLU A 153 -15.81 1.84 -1.19
CA GLU A 153 -15.47 2.79 -2.25
C GLU A 153 -13.96 2.80 -2.56
N LEU A 154 -13.10 2.62 -1.54
CA LEU A 154 -11.65 2.48 -1.76
C LEU A 154 -11.32 1.20 -2.52
N ASP A 155 -12.01 0.09 -2.23
CA ASP A 155 -11.87 -1.20 -2.91
C ASP A 155 -12.26 -1.14 -4.40
N THR A 156 -13.23 -0.28 -4.75
CA THR A 156 -13.56 -0.04 -6.17
C THR A 156 -12.47 0.74 -6.91
N ARG A 157 -11.68 1.55 -6.21
CA ARG A 157 -10.57 2.32 -6.79
C ARG A 157 -9.32 1.49 -6.95
N VAL A 158 -8.88 0.86 -5.86
CA VAL A 158 -7.73 -0.07 -5.82
C VAL A 158 -8.17 -1.28 -5.00
N PRO A 159 -8.06 -2.52 -5.54
CA PRO A 159 -8.46 -3.72 -4.83
C PRO A 159 -7.76 -3.83 -3.47
N LEU A 160 -8.53 -3.88 -2.39
CA LEU A 160 -7.99 -4.03 -1.02
C LEU A 160 -7.42 -5.41 -0.73
N SER A 161 -7.57 -6.35 -1.66
CA SER A 161 -6.87 -7.63 -1.66
C SER A 161 -5.41 -7.51 -2.12
N ILE A 162 -5.01 -6.37 -2.71
CA ILE A 162 -3.70 -6.15 -3.34
C ILE A 162 -3.02 -4.91 -2.78
N GLY A 163 -3.69 -3.75 -2.78
CA GLY A 163 -3.14 -2.50 -2.31
C GLY A 163 -3.84 -1.99 -1.06
N ARG A 164 -3.10 -1.41 -0.11
CA ARG A 164 -3.67 -0.82 1.10
C ARG A 164 -3.64 0.70 1.02
N TRP A 165 -4.78 1.31 1.31
CA TRP A 165 -4.86 2.74 1.52
C TRP A 165 -4.46 3.08 2.96
N HIS A 166 -3.78 4.22 3.12
CA HIS A 166 -3.41 4.73 4.43
C HIS A 166 -3.80 6.20 4.59
N GLN A 167 -3.92 6.62 5.84
CA GLN A 167 -4.13 8.01 6.25
C GLN A 167 -3.10 8.36 7.32
N HIS A 168 -2.65 9.60 7.31
CA HIS A 168 -1.87 10.14 8.41
C HIS A 168 -2.80 10.67 9.50
N VAL A 169 -2.62 10.17 10.72
CA VAL A 169 -3.44 10.47 11.89
C VAL A 169 -2.58 10.96 13.05
N ASN A 170 -3.22 11.50 14.08
CA ASN A 170 -2.56 11.92 15.33
C ASN A 170 -1.41 12.90 15.12
N PHE A 171 -1.56 13.82 14.19
CA PHE A 171 -0.53 14.81 13.86
C PHE A 171 -0.51 15.95 14.89
N CYS A 172 0.63 16.17 15.54
CA CYS A 172 0.84 17.34 16.36
C CYS A 172 1.73 18.35 15.63
N ALA A 173 1.17 19.50 15.28
CA ALA A 173 1.95 20.59 14.69
C ALA A 173 2.77 21.29 15.77
N ALA A 174 4.07 21.47 15.53
CA ALA A 174 4.95 22.19 16.43
C ALA A 174 4.54 23.66 16.57
N PRO A 175 4.70 24.27 17.74
CA PRO A 175 4.60 25.69 17.90
C PRO A 175 5.73 26.39 17.12
N ARG A 176 5.48 27.65 16.72
CA ARG A 176 6.47 28.46 15.98
C ARG A 176 7.82 28.46 16.71
N GLY A 177 8.89 28.25 15.98
CA GLY A 177 10.27 28.25 16.49
C GLY A 177 10.74 26.87 17.02
N ARG A 178 9.89 25.85 16.96
CA ARG A 178 10.24 24.48 17.35
C ARG A 178 10.15 23.48 16.18
N GLU A 179 10.28 23.97 14.95
CA GLU A 179 10.19 23.18 13.73
C GLU A 179 11.32 22.14 13.62
N SER A 180 12.47 22.37 14.27
CA SER A 180 13.56 21.39 14.36
C SER A 180 13.15 20.09 15.08
N GLU A 181 12.12 20.14 15.93
CA GLU A 181 11.62 18.96 16.67
C GLU A 181 10.72 18.05 15.82
N TYR A 182 10.53 18.33 14.53
CA TYR A 182 9.92 17.38 13.58
C TYR A 182 10.86 16.26 13.17
N PHE A 183 12.17 16.38 13.43
CA PHE A 183 13.19 15.52 12.83
C PHE A 183 14.12 14.91 13.88
N GLY A 184 14.81 13.84 13.45
CA GLY A 184 15.81 13.15 14.24
C GLY A 184 15.25 12.10 15.20
N PRO A 185 16.14 11.40 15.92
CA PRO A 185 15.77 10.25 16.75
C PRO A 185 14.95 10.63 18.00
N LYS A 186 14.82 11.91 18.30
CA LYS A 186 14.03 12.45 19.42
C LYS A 186 12.93 13.39 18.92
N ALA A 187 12.44 13.20 17.70
CA ALA A 187 11.33 13.99 17.17
C ALA A 187 10.13 13.92 18.11
N LYS A 188 9.52 15.06 18.39
CA LYS A 188 8.33 15.17 19.25
C LYS A 188 7.07 15.41 18.44
N PHE A 189 7.17 16.20 17.39
CA PHE A 189 6.06 16.68 16.56
C PHE A 189 6.04 15.98 15.20
N GLY A 190 4.92 16.11 14.49
CA GLY A 190 4.76 15.59 13.14
C GLY A 190 4.53 14.08 13.08
N LEU A 191 4.74 13.51 11.89
CA LEU A 191 4.48 12.10 11.61
C LEU A 191 5.52 11.15 12.19
N LEU A 192 6.67 11.67 12.60
CA LEU A 192 7.76 10.92 13.24
C LEU A 192 7.86 11.21 14.72
N GLY A 193 6.99 12.09 15.22
CA GLY A 193 7.03 12.56 16.59
C GLY A 193 6.53 11.52 17.59
N SER A 194 6.96 11.68 18.84
CA SER A 194 6.50 10.84 19.94
C SER A 194 5.12 11.25 20.47
N ILE A 195 4.63 12.44 20.12
CA ILE A 195 3.33 12.98 20.57
C ILE A 195 2.23 12.41 19.69
N THR A 196 1.32 11.62 20.28
CA THR A 196 0.27 10.90 19.56
C THR A 196 -1.15 11.25 20.01
N THR A 197 -1.29 12.03 21.09
CA THR A 197 -2.59 12.40 21.65
C THR A 197 -2.78 13.91 21.66
N GLU A 198 -4.03 14.36 21.68
CA GLU A 198 -4.38 15.77 21.78
C GLU A 198 -3.90 16.37 23.11
N GLN A 199 -3.99 15.62 24.22
CA GLN A 199 -3.55 16.05 25.52
C GLN A 199 -2.04 16.32 25.55
N GLU A 200 -1.23 15.40 25.04
CA GLU A 200 0.23 15.56 24.96
C GLU A 200 0.60 16.74 24.04
N CYS A 201 -0.08 16.86 22.90
CA CYS A 201 0.15 17.92 21.94
C CYS A 201 -0.13 19.29 22.56
N THR A 202 -1.24 19.43 23.26
CA THR A 202 -1.61 20.67 23.95
C THR A 202 -0.62 21.00 25.06
N ALA A 203 -0.23 20.01 25.87
CA ALA A 203 0.79 20.18 26.92
C ALA A 203 2.15 20.61 26.36
N ALA A 204 2.49 20.18 25.15
CA ALA A 204 3.71 20.60 24.44
C ALA A 204 3.58 21.97 23.75
N GLY A 205 2.41 22.63 23.81
CA GLY A 205 2.11 23.89 23.14
C GLY A 205 1.88 23.76 21.64
N GLY A 206 1.68 22.54 21.14
CA GLY A 206 1.41 22.25 19.74
C GLY A 206 -0.07 22.37 19.37
N ARG A 207 -0.37 22.12 18.11
CA ARG A 207 -1.75 22.08 17.58
C ARG A 207 -2.04 20.69 17.05
N PHE A 208 -2.96 19.99 17.72
CA PHE A 208 -3.35 18.64 17.33
C PHE A 208 -4.28 18.65 16.11
N ARG A 209 -4.06 17.68 15.25
CA ARG A 209 -4.88 17.32 14.10
C ARG A 209 -5.15 15.82 14.17
N PRO A 210 -6.38 15.39 14.43
CA PRO A 210 -6.70 13.95 14.49
C PRO A 210 -6.40 13.25 13.17
N GLN A 211 -6.46 13.99 12.06
CA GLN A 211 -6.14 13.52 10.72
C GLN A 211 -5.62 14.67 9.87
N ILE A 212 -4.64 14.38 9.01
CA ILE A 212 -4.18 15.26 7.94
C ILE A 212 -4.32 14.54 6.60
N PHE A 213 -4.74 15.27 5.56
CA PHE A 213 -4.99 14.77 4.22
C PHE A 213 -6.17 13.76 4.13
N GLY A 214 -6.35 13.15 2.95
CA GLY A 214 -7.28 12.05 2.72
C GLY A 214 -6.59 10.69 2.77
N TRP A 215 -7.21 9.70 2.17
CA TRP A 215 -6.61 8.40 1.91
C TRP A 215 -5.54 8.51 0.82
N MET A 216 -4.48 7.74 0.96
CA MET A 216 -3.36 7.68 0.03
C MET A 216 -2.98 6.23 -0.25
N VAL A 217 -2.59 5.94 -1.49
CA VAL A 217 -1.97 4.68 -1.89
C VAL A 217 -0.80 4.98 -2.81
N HIS A 218 0.34 4.33 -2.55
CA HIS A 218 1.55 4.45 -3.35
C HIS A 218 1.65 3.29 -4.33
N VAL A 219 2.19 3.56 -5.52
CA VAL A 219 2.49 2.54 -6.53
C VAL A 219 3.90 2.78 -7.05
N TYR A 220 4.76 1.77 -6.92
CA TYR A 220 6.13 1.73 -7.43
C TYR A 220 6.22 0.73 -8.57
N PRO A 221 5.81 1.10 -9.80
CA PRO A 221 5.49 0.14 -10.86
C PRO A 221 6.70 -0.61 -11.43
N ASN A 222 7.92 -0.16 -11.11
CA ASN A 222 9.16 -0.80 -11.55
C ASN A 222 9.71 -1.81 -10.52
N GLU A 223 9.04 -1.98 -9.38
CA GLU A 223 9.39 -3.01 -8.40
C GLU A 223 9.00 -4.41 -8.90
N LYS A 224 9.66 -5.45 -8.33
CA LYS A 224 9.58 -6.82 -8.84
C LYS A 224 8.49 -7.67 -8.17
N THR A 225 8.07 -7.31 -6.97
CA THR A 225 7.07 -8.07 -6.22
C THR A 225 5.83 -7.21 -5.96
N GLN A 226 4.69 -7.84 -5.85
CA GLN A 226 3.43 -7.15 -5.56
C GLN A 226 3.53 -6.32 -4.28
N ASP A 227 4.12 -6.85 -3.22
CA ASP A 227 4.31 -6.14 -1.96
C ASP A 227 5.18 -4.89 -2.12
N ALA A 228 6.24 -4.97 -2.93
CA ALA A 228 7.11 -3.83 -3.21
C ALA A 228 6.42 -2.79 -4.11
N ILE A 229 5.61 -3.22 -5.09
CA ILE A 229 4.84 -2.32 -5.97
C ILE A 229 3.86 -1.48 -5.14
N TRP A 230 3.17 -2.09 -4.16
CA TRP A 230 2.13 -1.45 -3.32
C TRP A 230 2.63 -1.07 -1.92
N SER A 231 3.95 -0.95 -1.74
CA SER A 231 4.57 -0.73 -0.43
C SER A 231 4.21 0.63 0.17
N VAL A 232 3.77 0.61 1.41
CA VAL A 232 3.66 1.80 2.27
C VAL A 232 4.95 2.01 3.06
N GLU A 233 5.69 0.93 3.38
CA GLU A 233 6.91 0.93 4.20
C GLU A 233 8.06 1.69 3.55
N ARG A 234 8.17 1.67 2.22
CA ARG A 234 9.22 2.39 1.49
C ARG A 234 9.26 3.89 1.85
N GLN A 235 8.13 4.47 2.20
CA GLN A 235 8.06 5.83 2.72
C GLN A 235 8.66 5.93 4.13
N MET A 236 8.57 4.87 4.95
CA MET A 236 9.03 4.86 6.34
C MET A 236 10.47 4.40 6.50
N GLU A 237 10.96 3.41 5.74
CA GLU A 237 12.35 2.95 5.75
C GLU A 237 13.34 4.08 5.46
N HIS A 238 12.93 5.04 4.66
CA HIS A 238 13.70 6.23 4.37
C HIS A 238 13.89 7.16 5.59
N HIS A 239 13.20 6.94 6.70
CA HIS A 239 13.36 7.76 7.92
C HIS A 239 14.39 7.19 8.91
N HIS A 240 14.76 5.90 8.81
CA HIS A 240 15.70 5.25 9.74
C HIS A 240 17.16 5.15 9.22
N GLY A 241 17.44 5.44 7.97
CA GLY A 241 18.73 5.29 7.32
C GLY A 241 19.56 6.57 7.22
N GLY A 242 19.67 7.36 8.28
CA GLY A 242 20.51 8.55 8.34
C GLY A 242 21.48 8.48 9.54
N GLN A 243 22.56 7.73 9.42
CA GLN A 243 23.79 7.95 10.17
C GLN A 243 24.80 8.65 9.30
#